data_c190180466434ab9c331a4058c8bbcfd
#
_entry.id   c190180466434ab9c331a4058c8bbcfd
#
_cell.length_a   1.000
_cell.length_b   1.000
_cell.length_c   1.000
_cell.angle_alpha   90.00
_cell.angle_beta   90.00
_cell.angle_gamma   90.00
#
_symmetry.space_group_name_H-M   'P 1'
#
loop_
_entity.id
_entity.type
_entity.pdbx_description
1 polymer ?
#
loop_
_entity_poly.entity_id
_entity_poly.type
_entity_poly.pdbx_seq_one_letter_code
_entity_poly.pdbx_strand_id
1 'polypeptide(L)'
;MIPKELFQKVRRIEITTSRLVSDVFAGEYHSVFKGQGVEFDEVREYQPGDDVRTIDWNVTARTGKPHIKKFIEERELTVMILVDVSLSCRFASVNMLKSQLAAEIAAILAFSAIRNNDKVGLIMFTDRIEKFIPPRKGLRHVLHVIREVLYFEPEGHSTDIMNALEYLNKVTTRKSIVFLISDFFPSGTILRPEKNGQNYREGLNSSEEILKKSLAIANKRHDVIAITLNDPREMQLSDSGIITLEDAETGKTILIDSSDAALRRQYHQNNTERLKQRERLFRSVGTDYIDISTDVPYTNAIVKFFAKRRRRKR
;
A
#
# COMPACT_ATOMS: atom_id res chain seq x y z
N MET A 1 -15.57 22.44 -12.28
CA MET A 1 -16.58 22.50 -11.17
C MET A 1 -16.65 21.10 -10.61
N ILE A 2 -16.41 20.88 -9.34
CA ILE A 2 -16.39 19.53 -8.72
C ILE A 2 -17.84 19.09 -8.52
N PRO A 3 -18.27 17.91 -9.04
CA PRO A 3 -19.63 17.42 -8.85
C PRO A 3 -19.97 17.27 -7.36
N LYS A 4 -21.20 17.63 -6.96
CA LYS A 4 -21.65 17.54 -5.56
C LYS A 4 -21.53 16.13 -4.96
N GLU A 5 -21.74 15.11 -5.78
CA GLU A 5 -21.60 13.69 -5.41
C GLU A 5 -20.16 13.33 -5.00
N LEU A 6 -19.20 13.97 -5.64
CA LEU A 6 -17.78 13.86 -5.35
C LEU A 6 -17.46 14.32 -3.93
N PHE A 7 -17.95 15.49 -3.60
CA PHE A 7 -17.78 16.09 -2.27
C PHE A 7 -18.41 15.21 -1.18
N GLN A 8 -19.56 14.61 -1.49
CA GLN A 8 -20.25 13.71 -0.55
C GLN A 8 -19.48 12.39 -0.34
N LYS A 9 -18.89 11.80 -1.42
CA LYS A 9 -18.10 10.57 -1.31
C LYS A 9 -16.80 10.78 -0.55
N VAL A 10 -16.04 11.81 -0.89
CA VAL A 10 -14.80 12.17 -0.17
C VAL A 10 -15.10 12.53 1.29
N ARG A 11 -16.16 13.30 1.55
CA ARG A 11 -16.58 13.65 2.90
C ARG A 11 -17.08 12.45 3.71
N ARG A 12 -17.76 11.50 3.06
CA ARG A 12 -18.16 10.23 3.69
C ARG A 12 -16.94 9.41 4.08
N ILE A 13 -15.97 9.30 3.18
CA ILE A 13 -14.69 8.63 3.46
C ILE A 13 -13.96 9.36 4.59
N GLU A 14 -13.85 10.68 4.54
CA GLU A 14 -13.25 11.50 5.60
C GLU A 14 -13.92 11.27 6.96
N ILE A 15 -15.24 11.30 7.04
CA ILE A 15 -15.98 11.10 8.29
C ILE A 15 -15.80 9.67 8.81
N THR A 16 -15.94 8.67 7.94
CA THR A 16 -15.79 7.25 8.31
C THR A 16 -14.36 6.96 8.73
N THR A 17 -13.40 7.45 7.96
CA THR A 17 -11.96 7.29 8.21
C THR A 17 -11.54 8.06 9.46
N SER A 18 -12.03 9.29 9.65
CA SER A 18 -11.71 10.10 10.82
C SER A 18 -12.12 9.44 12.13
N ARG A 19 -13.24 8.75 12.18
CA ARG A 19 -13.65 7.96 13.35
C ARG A 19 -12.73 6.76 13.58
N LEU A 20 -12.42 6.01 12.52
CA LEU A 20 -11.52 4.84 12.58
C LEU A 20 -10.08 5.24 12.94
N VAL A 21 -9.61 6.37 12.40
CA VAL A 21 -8.27 6.90 12.68
C VAL A 21 -8.18 7.51 14.08
N SER A 22 -9.32 8.01 14.66
CA SER A 22 -9.31 8.69 15.95
C SER A 22 -8.93 7.82 17.12
N ASP A 23 -9.48 6.60 17.17
CA ASP A 23 -9.50 5.85 18.43
C ASP A 23 -8.46 4.73 18.54
N VAL A 24 -8.03 4.15 17.43
CA VAL A 24 -7.11 3.00 17.45
C VAL A 24 -5.93 3.16 16.51
N PHE A 25 -6.16 3.76 15.34
CA PHE A 25 -5.21 3.70 14.24
C PHE A 25 -4.06 4.70 14.36
N ALA A 26 -4.30 5.93 14.80
CA ALA A 26 -3.26 6.96 14.90
C ALA A 26 -2.20 6.60 15.93
N GLY A 27 -2.62 6.03 17.07
CA GLY A 27 -1.70 5.56 18.11
C GLY A 27 -0.86 4.35 17.66
N GLU A 28 -1.48 3.40 16.97
CA GLU A 28 -0.78 2.22 16.44
C GLU A 28 0.18 2.62 15.31
N TYR A 29 -0.24 3.46 14.38
CA TYR A 29 0.61 4.00 13.32
C TYR A 29 1.82 4.72 13.89
N HIS A 30 1.62 5.70 14.78
CA HIS A 30 2.70 6.45 15.42
C HIS A 30 3.68 5.54 16.16
N SER A 31 3.19 4.54 16.91
CA SER A 31 4.05 3.63 17.66
C SER A 31 4.90 2.71 16.78
N VAL A 32 4.42 2.39 15.56
CA VAL A 32 5.10 1.52 14.60
C VAL A 32 6.16 2.28 13.81
N PHE A 33 5.88 3.52 13.46
CA PHE A 33 6.73 4.32 12.56
C PHE A 33 7.51 5.44 13.26
N LYS A 34 7.72 5.36 14.58
CA LYS A 34 8.57 6.32 15.30
C LYS A 34 9.87 6.55 14.54
N GLY A 35 10.03 7.79 14.06
CA GLY A 35 11.24 8.21 13.36
C GLY A 35 12.44 8.23 14.29
N GLN A 36 13.59 7.76 13.84
CA GLN A 36 14.87 7.99 14.50
C GLN A 36 15.42 9.33 14.01
N GLY A 37 14.99 10.43 14.57
CA GLY A 37 15.47 11.76 14.25
C GLY A 37 15.32 12.70 15.41
N VAL A 38 16.32 13.54 15.53
CA VAL A 38 16.43 14.51 16.59
C VAL A 38 16.13 15.88 15.98
N GLU A 39 15.01 16.50 16.36
CA GLU A 39 14.69 17.88 16.00
C GLU A 39 14.96 18.80 17.20
N PHE A 40 15.52 19.97 16.93
CA PHE A 40 15.78 20.96 17.97
C PHE A 40 14.42 21.44 18.52
N ASP A 41 14.23 21.30 19.83
CA ASP A 41 13.01 21.72 20.52
C ASP A 41 13.19 23.10 21.17
N GLU A 42 14.07 23.16 22.16
CA GLU A 42 14.30 24.37 22.93
C GLU A 42 15.72 24.42 23.51
N VAL A 43 16.11 25.61 23.95
CA VAL A 43 17.29 25.80 24.79
C VAL A 43 16.82 26.07 26.22
N ARG A 44 17.28 25.26 27.17
CA ARG A 44 17.01 25.49 28.59
C ARG A 44 18.29 25.53 29.41
N GLU A 45 18.24 26.08 30.60
CA GLU A 45 19.39 26.04 31.52
C GLU A 45 19.77 24.59 31.83
N TYR A 46 21.08 24.34 31.87
CA TYR A 46 21.67 23.06 32.28
C TYR A 46 21.25 22.70 33.70
N GLN A 47 20.87 21.48 33.93
CA GLN A 47 20.61 20.88 35.23
C GLN A 47 21.61 19.76 35.53
N PRO A 48 22.07 19.58 36.79
CA PRO A 48 22.91 18.45 37.13
C PRO A 48 22.30 17.12 36.72
N GLY A 49 23.01 16.36 35.88
CA GLY A 49 22.52 15.09 35.30
C GLY A 49 22.25 15.17 33.81
N ASP A 50 22.24 16.35 33.20
CA ASP A 50 22.13 16.50 31.74
C ASP A 50 23.44 16.10 31.03
N ASP A 51 23.34 15.63 29.80
CA ASP A 51 24.54 15.30 29.01
C ASP A 51 25.26 16.57 28.58
N VAL A 52 26.47 16.75 29.06
CA VAL A 52 27.36 17.90 28.76
C VAL A 52 27.64 18.08 27.28
N ARG A 53 27.49 17.03 26.46
CA ARG A 53 27.67 17.09 25.01
C ARG A 53 26.58 17.89 24.32
N THR A 54 25.44 18.10 24.98
CA THR A 54 24.32 18.87 24.46
C THR A 54 24.38 20.35 24.79
N ILE A 55 25.42 20.83 25.46
CA ILE A 55 25.61 22.25 25.81
C ILE A 55 25.72 23.10 24.55
N ASP A 56 24.90 24.15 24.49
CA ASP A 56 25.01 25.20 23.48
C ASP A 56 25.98 26.27 23.94
N TRP A 57 27.21 26.16 23.51
CA TRP A 57 28.26 27.11 23.87
C TRP A 57 27.99 28.54 23.38
N ASN A 58 27.23 28.73 22.28
CA ASN A 58 26.89 30.06 21.78
C ASN A 58 25.88 30.78 22.68
N VAL A 59 24.86 30.08 23.16
CA VAL A 59 23.90 30.65 24.12
C VAL A 59 24.55 30.81 25.50
N THR A 60 25.33 29.84 25.94
CA THR A 60 26.06 29.88 27.20
C THR A 60 27.01 31.11 27.27
N ALA A 61 27.74 31.39 26.18
CA ALA A 61 28.61 32.57 26.11
C ALA A 61 27.85 33.91 26.18
N ARG A 62 26.61 33.97 25.72
CA ARG A 62 25.79 35.18 25.76
C ARG A 62 25.11 35.40 27.11
N THR A 63 24.69 34.32 27.75
CA THR A 63 23.91 34.38 28.99
C THR A 63 24.74 34.27 30.24
N GLY A 64 25.99 33.79 30.13
CA GLY A 64 26.88 33.52 31.25
C GLY A 64 26.52 32.30 32.09
N LYS A 65 25.48 31.56 31.69
CA LYS A 65 25.04 30.33 32.34
C LYS A 65 25.02 29.19 31.33
N PRO A 66 25.36 27.95 31.70
CA PRO A 66 25.33 26.84 30.79
C PRO A 66 23.89 26.53 30.36
N HIS A 67 23.68 26.44 29.05
CA HIS A 67 22.42 26.06 28.43
C HIS A 67 22.62 24.81 27.58
N ILE A 68 21.60 23.94 27.55
CA ILE A 68 21.58 22.74 26.73
C ILE A 68 20.57 22.87 25.62
N LYS A 69 20.88 22.26 24.46
CA LYS A 69 19.93 22.03 23.39
C LYS A 69 19.12 20.80 23.74
N LYS A 70 17.83 20.99 23.96
CA LYS A 70 16.89 19.87 24.06
C LYS A 70 16.42 19.53 22.68
N PHE A 71 16.48 18.27 22.37
CA PHE A 71 16.04 17.75 21.11
C PHE A 71 14.86 16.82 21.37
N ILE A 72 13.78 17.00 20.60
CA ILE A 72 12.66 16.05 20.57
C ILE A 72 12.86 15.14 19.37
N GLU A 73 12.62 13.87 19.57
CA GLU A 73 12.70 12.86 18.52
C GLU A 73 11.43 12.90 17.66
N GLU A 74 11.24 13.99 16.88
CA GLU A 74 10.18 14.10 15.88
C GLU A 74 10.79 14.15 14.47
N ARG A 75 10.77 13.03 13.78
CA ARG A 75 11.00 13.01 12.34
C ARG A 75 9.68 12.97 11.59
N GLU A 76 9.50 13.97 10.74
CA GLU A 76 8.53 13.91 9.67
C GLU A 76 8.83 12.71 8.77
N LEU A 77 7.94 11.74 8.75
CA LEU A 77 8.05 10.64 7.84
C LEU A 77 7.47 11.03 6.47
N THR A 78 7.95 10.38 5.44
CA THR A 78 7.35 10.45 4.11
C THR A 78 6.62 9.15 3.86
N VAL A 79 5.34 9.25 3.59
CA VAL A 79 4.48 8.12 3.21
C VAL A 79 4.24 8.20 1.72
N MET A 80 4.63 7.17 1.00
CA MET A 80 4.33 7.01 -0.43
C MET A 80 3.27 5.93 -0.60
N ILE A 81 2.16 6.29 -1.22
CA ILE A 81 1.08 5.37 -1.54
C ILE A 81 1.20 5.03 -3.03
N LEU A 82 1.45 3.77 -3.34
CA LEU A 82 1.47 3.24 -4.70
C LEU A 82 0.16 2.50 -4.93
N VAL A 83 -0.63 2.93 -5.91
CA VAL A 83 -1.94 2.35 -6.20
C VAL A 83 -1.95 1.80 -7.62
N ASP A 84 -2.21 0.52 -7.70
CA ASP A 84 -2.51 -0.16 -8.96
C ASP A 84 -3.91 0.25 -9.41
N VAL A 85 -3.99 0.83 -10.61
CA VAL A 85 -5.23 1.29 -11.23
C VAL A 85 -5.54 0.54 -12.53
N SER A 86 -4.90 -0.61 -12.75
CA SER A 86 -5.13 -1.51 -13.89
C SER A 86 -6.59 -2.01 -13.96
N LEU A 87 -6.94 -2.60 -15.08
CA LEU A 87 -8.31 -3.09 -15.29
C LEU A 87 -8.69 -4.24 -14.35
N SER A 88 -7.73 -5.05 -13.89
CA SER A 88 -7.97 -6.11 -12.89
C SER A 88 -8.52 -5.55 -11.57
N CYS A 89 -8.15 -4.31 -11.22
CA CYS A 89 -8.67 -3.61 -10.04
C CYS A 89 -10.11 -3.08 -10.20
N ARG A 90 -10.68 -3.11 -11.40
CA ARG A 90 -12.09 -2.75 -11.64
C ARG A 90 -13.06 -3.93 -11.42
N PHE A 91 -12.55 -5.08 -11.04
CA PHE A 91 -13.36 -6.26 -10.75
C PHE A 91 -14.07 -6.16 -9.39
N ALA A 92 -15.31 -6.65 -9.34
CA ALA A 92 -16.06 -6.89 -8.10
C ALA A 92 -17.02 -8.04 -8.27
N SER A 93 -17.08 -8.94 -7.32
CA SER A 93 -18.11 -9.97 -7.22
C SER A 93 -19.07 -9.75 -6.06
N VAL A 94 -18.78 -8.77 -5.21
CA VAL A 94 -19.57 -8.40 -4.03
C VAL A 94 -19.88 -6.89 -4.10
N ASN A 95 -20.21 -6.27 -3.00
CA ASN A 95 -20.74 -4.90 -2.94
C ASN A 95 -19.73 -3.78 -3.27
N MET A 96 -18.43 -4.07 -3.41
CA MET A 96 -17.38 -3.06 -3.54
C MET A 96 -16.35 -3.46 -4.61
N LEU A 97 -16.04 -2.54 -5.52
CA LEU A 97 -14.93 -2.71 -6.46
C LEU A 97 -13.58 -2.70 -5.74
N LYS A 98 -12.62 -3.49 -6.20
CA LYS A 98 -11.24 -3.44 -5.67
C LYS A 98 -10.66 -2.03 -5.75
N SER A 99 -10.94 -1.26 -6.83
CA SER A 99 -10.52 0.14 -6.95
C SER A 99 -11.12 1.06 -5.89
N GLN A 100 -12.38 0.85 -5.51
CA GLN A 100 -13.01 1.59 -4.41
C GLN A 100 -12.37 1.23 -3.06
N LEU A 101 -12.13 -0.07 -2.85
CA LEU A 101 -11.43 -0.56 -1.66
C LEU A 101 -10.00 0.02 -1.56
N ALA A 102 -9.26 0.04 -2.69
CA ALA A 102 -7.94 0.69 -2.75
C ALA A 102 -7.99 2.17 -2.35
N ALA A 103 -9.00 2.89 -2.84
CA ALA A 103 -9.19 4.30 -2.52
C ALA A 103 -9.52 4.55 -1.04
N GLU A 104 -10.36 3.70 -0.44
CA GLU A 104 -10.69 3.79 0.99
C GLU A 104 -9.46 3.49 1.86
N ILE A 105 -8.67 2.47 1.50
CA ILE A 105 -7.42 2.12 2.19
C ILE A 105 -6.41 3.27 2.06
N ALA A 106 -6.21 3.79 0.85
CA ALA A 106 -5.32 4.92 0.60
C ALA A 106 -5.74 6.15 1.43
N ALA A 107 -7.04 6.42 1.54
CA ALA A 107 -7.57 7.50 2.35
C ALA A 107 -7.27 7.32 3.85
N ILE A 108 -7.50 6.12 4.41
CA ILE A 108 -7.18 5.83 5.81
C ILE A 108 -5.70 6.05 6.10
N LEU A 109 -4.83 5.53 5.25
CA LEU A 109 -3.39 5.67 5.41
C LEU A 109 -2.94 7.13 5.31
N ALA A 110 -3.47 7.88 4.32
CA ALA A 110 -3.18 9.28 4.13
C ALA A 110 -3.66 10.16 5.30
N PHE A 111 -4.88 9.94 5.80
CA PHE A 111 -5.38 10.65 6.98
C PHE A 111 -4.60 10.31 8.25
N SER A 112 -4.17 9.05 8.40
CA SER A 112 -3.32 8.65 9.53
C SER A 112 -1.97 9.34 9.50
N ALA A 113 -1.36 9.44 8.31
CA ALA A 113 -0.08 10.11 8.12
C ALA A 113 -0.16 11.60 8.47
N ILE A 114 -1.15 12.34 7.98
CA ILE A 114 -1.25 13.79 8.29
C ILE A 114 -1.58 14.08 9.74
N ARG A 115 -2.27 13.18 10.45
CA ARG A 115 -2.46 13.31 11.90
C ARG A 115 -1.15 13.26 12.67
N ASN A 116 -0.17 12.53 12.15
CA ASN A 116 1.18 12.45 12.70
C ASN A 116 2.13 13.48 12.06
N ASN A 117 1.58 14.50 11.38
CA ASN A 117 2.35 15.57 10.72
C ASN A 117 3.30 15.06 9.62
N ASP A 118 3.04 13.87 9.06
CA ASP A 118 3.83 13.25 8.00
C ASP A 118 3.48 13.79 6.61
N LYS A 119 4.40 13.60 5.64
CA LYS A 119 4.18 13.94 4.24
C LYS A 119 3.56 12.77 3.50
N VAL A 120 2.58 13.02 2.63
CA VAL A 120 1.91 12.00 1.81
C VAL A 120 2.15 12.28 0.34
N GLY A 121 2.65 11.29 -0.38
CA GLY A 121 2.76 11.28 -1.84
C GLY A 121 2.01 10.10 -2.45
N LEU A 122 1.73 10.17 -3.75
CA LEU A 122 0.99 9.15 -4.49
C LEU A 122 1.69 8.82 -5.80
N ILE A 123 1.73 7.54 -6.13
CA ILE A 123 2.06 7.03 -7.47
C ILE A 123 0.89 6.14 -7.89
N MET A 124 0.23 6.46 -8.99
CA MET A 124 -0.73 5.57 -9.63
C MET A 124 -0.08 4.94 -10.84
N PHE A 125 -0.27 3.65 -11.02
CA PHE A 125 0.39 2.88 -12.06
C PHE A 125 -0.50 1.81 -12.68
N THR A 126 -0.16 1.48 -13.91
CA THR A 126 -0.63 0.34 -14.70
C THR A 126 0.62 -0.38 -15.25
N ASP A 127 0.69 -0.65 -16.54
CA ASP A 127 1.91 -0.98 -17.29
C ASP A 127 2.87 0.22 -17.41
N ARG A 128 2.41 1.39 -17.01
CA ARG A 128 3.15 2.65 -16.96
C ARG A 128 2.86 3.42 -15.69
N ILE A 129 3.63 4.48 -15.46
CA ILE A 129 3.30 5.44 -14.40
C ILE A 129 2.23 6.38 -14.93
N GLU A 130 1.04 6.27 -14.39
CA GLU A 130 -0.11 7.08 -14.80
C GLU A 130 -0.08 8.46 -14.15
N LYS A 131 0.26 8.52 -12.88
CA LYS A 131 0.31 9.79 -12.15
C LYS A 131 1.27 9.75 -10.97
N PHE A 132 1.98 10.86 -10.78
CA PHE A 132 2.80 11.09 -9.61
C PHE A 132 2.38 12.39 -8.91
N ILE A 133 2.11 12.30 -7.61
CA ILE A 133 1.87 13.45 -6.75
C ILE A 133 2.99 13.47 -5.69
N PRO A 134 3.84 14.50 -5.70
CA PRO A 134 4.98 14.59 -4.78
C PRO A 134 4.50 14.70 -3.33
N PRO A 135 5.28 14.16 -2.37
CA PRO A 135 4.90 14.15 -0.96
C PRO A 135 4.83 15.56 -0.37
N ARG A 136 3.67 15.92 0.17
CA ARG A 136 3.40 17.19 0.85
C ARG A 136 2.56 16.97 2.09
N LYS A 137 2.54 17.96 2.98
CA LYS A 137 1.70 17.98 4.19
C LYS A 137 0.35 18.64 3.94
N GLY A 138 -0.54 18.43 4.87
CA GLY A 138 -1.76 19.19 5.05
C GLY A 138 -3.00 18.54 4.44
N LEU A 139 -4.14 18.86 5.06
CA LEU A 139 -5.43 18.27 4.74
C LEU A 139 -5.83 18.48 3.27
N ARG A 140 -5.61 19.70 2.73
CA ARG A 140 -5.96 19.99 1.33
C ARG A 140 -5.20 19.11 0.34
N HIS A 141 -3.94 18.81 0.64
CA HIS A 141 -3.12 17.94 -0.19
C HIS A 141 -3.62 16.49 -0.13
N VAL A 142 -3.93 15.97 1.06
CA VAL A 142 -4.46 14.62 1.22
C VAL A 142 -5.83 14.48 0.55
N LEU A 143 -6.71 15.47 0.67
CA LEU A 143 -8.00 15.46 -0.06
C LEU A 143 -7.79 15.46 -1.59
N HIS A 144 -6.75 16.15 -2.09
CA HIS A 144 -6.36 16.05 -3.50
C HIS A 144 -5.90 14.65 -3.87
N VAL A 145 -5.01 14.04 -3.08
CA VAL A 145 -4.55 12.65 -3.28
C VAL A 145 -5.73 11.66 -3.34
N ILE A 146 -6.65 11.74 -2.36
CA ILE A 146 -7.82 10.85 -2.30
C ILE A 146 -8.73 11.05 -3.51
N ARG A 147 -8.96 12.30 -3.92
CA ARG A 147 -9.74 12.61 -5.11
C ARG A 147 -9.14 11.97 -6.35
N GLU A 148 -7.82 12.07 -6.53
CA GLU A 148 -7.16 11.47 -7.68
C GLU A 148 -7.34 9.96 -7.70
N VAL A 149 -7.13 9.27 -6.57
CA VAL A 149 -7.33 7.79 -6.51
C VAL A 149 -8.77 7.38 -6.83
N LEU A 150 -9.77 8.17 -6.42
CA LEU A 150 -11.19 7.82 -6.62
C LEU A 150 -11.68 8.00 -8.06
N TYR A 151 -11.10 8.94 -8.81
CA TYR A 151 -11.66 9.40 -10.08
C TYR A 151 -10.68 9.38 -11.23
N PHE A 152 -9.52 8.79 -11.00
CA PHE A 152 -8.55 8.64 -12.07
C PHE A 152 -9.03 7.59 -13.08
N GLU A 153 -8.98 7.96 -14.34
CA GLU A 153 -9.20 7.05 -15.46
C GLU A 153 -7.85 6.71 -16.08
N PRO A 154 -7.34 5.48 -15.87
CA PRO A 154 -6.05 5.08 -16.42
C PRO A 154 -6.12 4.91 -17.94
N GLU A 155 -5.01 5.20 -18.60
CA GLU A 155 -4.80 4.95 -20.03
C GLU A 155 -4.27 3.52 -20.26
N GLY A 156 -3.46 3.00 -19.34
CA GLY A 156 -2.93 1.64 -19.38
C GLY A 156 -3.93 0.59 -18.90
N HIS A 157 -3.72 -0.65 -19.28
CA HIS A 157 -4.65 -1.73 -19.02
C HIS A 157 -4.06 -2.82 -18.12
N SER A 158 -2.78 -3.12 -18.26
CA SER A 158 -2.13 -4.19 -17.51
C SER A 158 -1.34 -3.67 -16.30
N THR A 159 -0.69 -4.55 -15.55
CA THR A 159 -0.03 -4.22 -14.30
C THR A 159 1.48 -4.43 -14.41
N ASP A 160 2.28 -3.39 -14.12
CA ASP A 160 3.74 -3.48 -13.97
C ASP A 160 4.21 -2.88 -12.63
N ILE A 161 4.22 -3.73 -11.60
CA ILE A 161 4.69 -3.35 -10.26
C ILE A 161 6.19 -3.03 -10.26
N MET A 162 6.96 -3.66 -11.11
CA MET A 162 8.42 -3.47 -11.18
C MET A 162 8.74 -2.05 -11.61
N ASN A 163 8.09 -1.56 -12.67
CA ASN A 163 8.20 -0.18 -13.13
C ASN A 163 7.79 0.81 -12.04
N ALA A 164 6.71 0.54 -11.31
CA ALA A 164 6.26 1.38 -10.19
C ALA A 164 7.30 1.48 -9.07
N LEU A 165 7.94 0.37 -8.70
CA LEU A 165 9.00 0.33 -7.68
C LEU A 165 10.29 1.00 -8.15
N GLU A 166 10.66 0.85 -9.42
CA GLU A 166 11.79 1.55 -10.01
C GLU A 166 11.56 3.07 -10.04
N TYR A 167 10.37 3.48 -10.45
CA TYR A 167 10.00 4.89 -10.45
C TYR A 167 10.01 5.48 -9.04
N LEU A 168 9.45 4.78 -8.04
CA LEU A 168 9.54 5.16 -6.64
C LEU A 168 10.99 5.43 -6.23
N ASN A 169 11.90 4.49 -6.56
CA ASN A 169 13.32 4.63 -6.25
C ASN A 169 14.01 5.83 -6.94
N LYS A 170 13.49 6.28 -8.08
CA LYS A 170 13.99 7.47 -8.81
C LYS A 170 13.49 8.77 -8.19
N VAL A 171 12.21 8.82 -7.77
CA VAL A 171 11.60 10.07 -7.28
C VAL A 171 11.75 10.29 -5.78
N THR A 172 12.11 9.25 -5.01
CA THR A 172 12.31 9.34 -3.56
C THR A 172 13.79 9.18 -3.21
N THR A 173 14.38 10.23 -2.65
CA THR A 173 15.79 10.24 -2.23
C THR A 173 15.99 9.80 -0.78
N ARG A 174 14.97 9.95 0.07
CA ARG A 174 15.00 9.62 1.50
C ARG A 174 14.23 8.34 1.77
N LYS A 175 14.60 7.65 2.85
CA LYS A 175 13.83 6.49 3.34
C LYS A 175 12.39 6.90 3.61
N SER A 176 11.44 6.18 3.01
CA SER A 176 10.00 6.44 3.11
C SER A 176 9.27 5.18 3.55
N ILE A 177 8.08 5.35 4.12
CA ILE A 177 7.12 4.27 4.29
C ILE A 177 6.37 4.15 2.97
N VAL A 178 6.28 2.95 2.45
CA VAL A 178 5.67 2.70 1.15
C VAL A 178 4.53 1.70 1.29
N PHE A 179 3.32 2.12 0.96
CA PHE A 179 2.18 1.24 0.87
C PHE A 179 1.93 0.92 -0.61
N LEU A 180 2.16 -0.32 -0.99
CA LEU A 180 1.93 -0.81 -2.34
C LEU A 180 0.60 -1.58 -2.38
N ILE A 181 -0.41 -0.97 -2.97
CA ILE A 181 -1.78 -1.47 -3.05
C ILE A 181 -2.01 -2.04 -4.45
N SER A 182 -2.16 -3.35 -4.57
CA SER A 182 -2.40 -4.07 -5.83
C SER A 182 -3.05 -5.42 -5.52
N ASP A 183 -3.64 -6.07 -6.51
CA ASP A 183 -4.04 -7.46 -6.40
C ASP A 183 -2.86 -8.43 -6.64
N PHE A 184 -1.73 -7.92 -7.12
CA PHE A 184 -0.54 -8.71 -7.44
C PHE A 184 -0.85 -9.87 -8.39
N PHE A 185 -1.76 -9.65 -9.32
CA PHE A 185 -2.08 -10.58 -10.37
C PHE A 185 -1.06 -10.44 -11.51
N PRO A 186 -0.35 -11.48 -11.89
CA PRO A 186 0.51 -11.42 -13.05
C PRO A 186 -0.35 -11.38 -14.32
N SER A 187 -0.02 -10.45 -15.21
CA SER A 187 -0.69 -10.30 -16.51
C SER A 187 -0.71 -11.61 -17.30
N GLY A 188 -1.86 -11.96 -17.83
CA GLY A 188 -2.00 -13.14 -18.71
C GLY A 188 -2.25 -14.48 -18.01
N THR A 189 -2.69 -14.49 -16.75
CA THR A 189 -2.90 -15.70 -15.93
C THR A 189 -4.30 -16.31 -16.03
N ILE A 190 -5.08 -16.06 -17.07
CA ILE A 190 -6.30 -16.85 -17.27
C ILE A 190 -5.92 -18.29 -17.64
N LEU A 191 -6.69 -19.22 -17.05
CA LEU A 191 -6.75 -20.63 -17.34
C LEU A 191 -6.40 -20.94 -18.82
N ARG A 192 -5.12 -21.19 -19.10
CA ARG A 192 -4.80 -21.91 -20.31
C ARG A 192 -4.96 -23.37 -19.98
N PRO A 193 -5.87 -24.10 -20.64
CA PRO A 193 -5.86 -25.55 -20.56
C PRO A 193 -4.46 -26.01 -20.95
N GLU A 194 -3.86 -26.87 -20.14
CA GLU A 194 -2.54 -27.44 -20.38
C GLU A 194 -2.53 -28.14 -21.73
N LYS A 195 -2.09 -27.44 -22.78
CA LYS A 195 -1.56 -28.06 -23.98
C LYS A 195 -0.04 -27.87 -23.91
N ASN A 196 0.66 -28.90 -23.42
CA ASN A 196 2.10 -29.01 -23.28
C ASN A 196 2.74 -28.16 -22.17
N GLY A 197 2.82 -28.75 -20.98
CA GLY A 197 3.26 -28.26 -19.66
C GLY A 197 4.68 -27.72 -19.50
N GLN A 198 5.43 -27.32 -20.50
CA GLN A 198 6.81 -26.89 -20.31
C GLN A 198 7.08 -25.39 -20.43
N ASN A 199 6.42 -24.65 -21.30
CA ASN A 199 6.81 -23.25 -21.58
C ASN A 199 6.15 -22.21 -20.67
N TYR A 200 5.14 -22.58 -19.87
CA TYR A 200 4.40 -21.64 -19.02
C TYR A 200 5.09 -21.37 -17.67
N ARG A 201 5.78 -22.38 -17.14
CA ARG A 201 6.52 -22.26 -15.87
C ARG A 201 7.78 -21.42 -15.98
N GLU A 202 8.45 -21.40 -17.13
CA GLU A 202 9.68 -20.62 -17.34
C GLU A 202 9.40 -19.11 -17.39
N GLY A 203 8.33 -18.67 -18.04
CA GLY A 203 7.93 -17.26 -18.10
C GLY A 203 7.46 -16.71 -16.74
N LEU A 204 6.72 -17.50 -15.98
CA LEU A 204 6.28 -17.14 -14.63
C LEU A 204 7.43 -17.05 -13.63
N ASN A 205 8.36 -18.01 -13.69
CA ASN A 205 9.53 -18.01 -12.81
C ASN A 205 10.43 -16.79 -13.04
N SER A 206 10.60 -16.36 -14.30
CA SER A 206 11.40 -15.17 -14.62
C SER A 206 10.74 -13.87 -14.10
N SER A 207 9.43 -13.73 -14.27
CA SER A 207 8.69 -12.56 -13.79
C SER A 207 8.66 -12.49 -12.26
N GLU A 208 8.49 -13.64 -11.58
CA GLU A 208 8.51 -13.72 -10.12
C GLU A 208 9.90 -13.38 -9.56
N GLU A 209 10.98 -13.85 -10.20
CA GLU A 209 12.34 -13.50 -9.79
C GLU A 209 12.64 -12.00 -9.97
N ILE A 210 12.16 -11.38 -11.05
CA ILE A 210 12.34 -9.96 -11.29
C ILE A 210 11.55 -9.15 -10.24
N LEU A 211 10.30 -9.51 -9.98
CA LEU A 211 9.48 -8.87 -8.93
C LEU A 211 10.15 -9.01 -7.56
N LYS A 212 10.69 -10.19 -7.25
CA LYS A 212 11.44 -10.45 -6.01
C LYS A 212 12.64 -9.53 -5.88
N LYS A 213 13.43 -9.34 -6.94
CA LYS A 213 14.57 -8.42 -6.95
C LYS A 213 14.15 -6.97 -6.76
N SER A 214 13.11 -6.52 -7.46
CA SER A 214 12.60 -5.15 -7.36
C SER A 214 12.05 -4.83 -5.96
N LEU A 215 11.30 -5.77 -5.37
CA LEU A 215 10.82 -5.65 -3.99
C LEU A 215 11.97 -5.64 -2.98
N ALA A 216 12.98 -6.49 -3.16
CA ALA A 216 14.14 -6.53 -2.27
C ALA A 216 14.93 -5.21 -2.31
N ILE A 217 15.12 -4.62 -3.49
CA ILE A 217 15.78 -3.32 -3.66
C ILE A 217 14.96 -2.21 -2.99
N ALA A 218 13.65 -2.17 -3.26
CA ALA A 218 12.76 -1.18 -2.66
C ALA A 218 12.72 -1.31 -1.13
N ASN A 219 12.62 -2.53 -0.59
CA ASN A 219 12.56 -2.79 0.85
C ASN A 219 13.88 -2.48 1.57
N LYS A 220 15.01 -2.55 0.88
CA LYS A 220 16.31 -2.12 1.42
C LYS A 220 16.39 -0.59 1.57
N ARG A 221 15.77 0.16 0.66
CA ARG A 221 15.77 1.64 0.65
C ARG A 221 14.64 2.25 1.46
N HIS A 222 13.50 1.61 1.47
CA HIS A 222 12.26 2.07 2.06
C HIS A 222 11.70 1.03 3.02
N ASP A 223 10.64 1.34 3.72
CA ASP A 223 9.85 0.43 4.54
C ASP A 223 8.60 0.05 3.73
N VAL A 224 8.69 -1.04 2.96
CA VAL A 224 7.64 -1.44 2.01
C VAL A 224 6.63 -2.36 2.69
N ILE A 225 5.36 -2.00 2.56
CA ILE A 225 4.22 -2.78 3.03
C ILE A 225 3.33 -3.06 1.83
N ALA A 226 3.20 -4.33 1.45
CA ALA A 226 2.30 -4.76 0.40
C ALA A 226 0.87 -4.89 0.94
N ILE A 227 -0.11 -4.32 0.24
CA ILE A 227 -1.53 -4.47 0.55
C ILE A 227 -2.16 -5.18 -0.63
N THR A 228 -2.56 -6.42 -0.41
CA THR A 228 -3.11 -7.27 -1.46
C THR A 228 -4.64 -7.21 -1.45
N LEU A 229 -5.21 -6.96 -2.61
CA LEU A 229 -6.65 -6.90 -2.80
C LEU A 229 -7.14 -8.18 -3.46
N ASN A 230 -8.01 -8.91 -2.78
CA ASN A 230 -8.54 -10.17 -3.26
C ASN A 230 -10.07 -10.07 -3.39
N ASP A 231 -10.63 -10.88 -4.29
CA ASP A 231 -12.08 -11.04 -4.42
C ASP A 231 -12.46 -12.52 -4.28
N PRO A 232 -13.56 -12.88 -3.58
CA PRO A 232 -13.95 -14.28 -3.39
C PRO A 232 -14.14 -15.07 -4.68
N ARG A 233 -14.60 -14.40 -5.75
CA ARG A 233 -14.80 -15.07 -7.05
C ARG A 233 -13.50 -15.36 -7.79
N GLU A 234 -12.45 -14.64 -7.49
CA GLU A 234 -11.11 -14.99 -7.97
C GLU A 234 -10.57 -16.25 -7.29
N MET A 235 -11.13 -16.62 -6.15
CA MET A 235 -10.74 -17.84 -5.42
C MET A 235 -11.61 -19.04 -5.76
N GLN A 236 -12.89 -18.82 -6.04
CA GLN A 236 -13.86 -19.89 -6.24
C GLN A 236 -14.85 -19.52 -7.35
N LEU A 237 -15.01 -20.42 -8.32
CA LEU A 237 -16.08 -20.35 -9.30
C LEU A 237 -17.39 -20.85 -8.68
N SER A 238 -18.49 -20.14 -8.93
CA SER A 238 -19.83 -20.62 -8.62
C SER A 238 -20.28 -21.65 -9.65
N ASP A 239 -21.16 -22.53 -9.22
CA ASP A 239 -21.91 -23.42 -10.10
C ASP A 239 -23.01 -22.60 -10.82
N SER A 240 -22.74 -22.20 -12.04
CA SER A 240 -23.62 -21.31 -12.83
C SER A 240 -23.77 -21.79 -14.28
N GLY A 241 -23.43 -23.07 -14.55
CA GLY A 241 -23.44 -23.63 -15.89
C GLY A 241 -22.31 -23.11 -16.77
N ILE A 242 -22.56 -22.95 -18.04
CA ILE A 242 -21.58 -22.42 -19.00
C ILE A 242 -21.45 -20.91 -18.82
N ILE A 243 -20.23 -20.43 -18.48
CA ILE A 243 -19.94 -19.01 -18.32
C ILE A 243 -18.80 -18.58 -19.23
N THR A 244 -18.81 -17.33 -19.63
CA THR A 244 -17.69 -16.70 -20.32
C THR A 244 -16.85 -15.93 -19.31
N LEU A 245 -15.59 -16.27 -19.19
CA LEU A 245 -14.61 -15.48 -18.46
C LEU A 245 -13.86 -14.60 -19.43
N GLU A 246 -13.69 -13.35 -19.06
CA GLU A 246 -12.90 -12.37 -19.79
C GLU A 246 -11.67 -12.00 -18.96
N ASP A 247 -10.52 -11.98 -19.61
CA ASP A 247 -9.29 -11.43 -19.04
C ASP A 247 -9.36 -9.90 -19.13
N ALA A 248 -9.48 -9.26 -17.99
CA ALA A 248 -9.65 -7.81 -17.92
C ALA A 248 -8.49 -7.03 -18.58
N GLU A 249 -7.27 -7.59 -18.61
CA GLU A 249 -6.10 -6.92 -19.17
C GLU A 249 -5.94 -7.15 -20.68
N THR A 250 -6.25 -8.34 -21.15
CA THR A 250 -6.04 -8.71 -22.57
C THR A 250 -7.31 -8.72 -23.40
N GLY A 251 -8.50 -8.63 -22.76
CA GLY A 251 -9.81 -8.75 -23.40
C GLY A 251 -10.10 -10.14 -23.99
N LYS A 252 -9.22 -11.13 -23.73
CA LYS A 252 -9.44 -12.50 -24.21
C LYS A 252 -10.54 -13.17 -23.42
N THR A 253 -11.43 -13.83 -24.13
CA THR A 253 -12.55 -14.58 -23.53
C THR A 253 -12.31 -16.07 -23.63
N ILE A 254 -12.74 -16.81 -22.62
CA ILE A 254 -12.76 -18.26 -22.56
C ILE A 254 -14.12 -18.73 -22.07
N LEU A 255 -14.68 -19.74 -22.75
CA LEU A 255 -15.93 -20.39 -22.35
C LEU A 255 -15.58 -21.58 -21.47
N ILE A 256 -16.16 -21.63 -20.27
CA ILE A 256 -15.96 -22.72 -19.32
C ILE A 256 -17.28 -23.25 -18.80
N ASP A 257 -17.34 -24.55 -18.54
CA ASP A 257 -18.47 -25.15 -17.82
C ASP A 257 -18.21 -25.11 -16.32
N SER A 258 -18.80 -24.16 -15.65
CA SER A 258 -18.66 -24.01 -14.21
C SER A 258 -19.51 -25.02 -13.40
N SER A 259 -20.34 -25.84 -14.03
CA SER A 259 -21.02 -26.96 -13.37
C SER A 259 -20.10 -28.16 -13.15
N ASP A 260 -18.97 -28.24 -13.86
CA ASP A 260 -17.95 -29.27 -13.62
C ASP A 260 -17.25 -29.07 -12.26
N ALA A 261 -17.52 -29.96 -11.33
CA ALA A 261 -16.93 -29.93 -10.00
C ALA A 261 -15.40 -30.17 -9.99
N ALA A 262 -14.87 -30.86 -11.00
CA ALA A 262 -13.42 -31.08 -11.10
C ALA A 262 -12.72 -29.78 -11.51
N LEU A 263 -13.28 -29.06 -12.48
CA LEU A 263 -12.79 -27.76 -12.92
C LEU A 263 -12.85 -26.73 -11.78
N ARG A 264 -13.94 -26.67 -11.03
CA ARG A 264 -14.05 -25.76 -9.86
C ARG A 264 -13.00 -26.06 -8.80
N ARG A 265 -12.74 -27.35 -8.49
CA ARG A 265 -11.70 -27.76 -7.54
C ARG A 265 -10.32 -27.38 -8.04
N GLN A 266 -10.00 -27.63 -9.31
CA GLN A 266 -8.73 -27.25 -9.90
C GLN A 266 -8.51 -25.74 -9.88
N TYR A 267 -9.52 -24.95 -10.22
CA TYR A 267 -9.49 -23.49 -10.15
C TYR A 267 -9.16 -23.01 -8.73
N HIS A 268 -9.86 -23.54 -7.73
CA HIS A 268 -9.60 -23.21 -6.33
C HIS A 268 -8.20 -23.61 -5.87
N GLN A 269 -7.73 -24.79 -6.25
CA GLN A 269 -6.39 -25.24 -5.90
C GLN A 269 -5.30 -24.35 -6.52
N ASN A 270 -5.43 -24.01 -7.79
CA ASN A 270 -4.48 -23.16 -8.49
C ASN A 270 -4.40 -21.76 -7.86
N ASN A 271 -5.55 -21.17 -7.52
CA ASN A 271 -5.60 -19.85 -6.87
C ASN A 271 -5.09 -19.89 -5.43
N THR A 272 -5.37 -20.96 -4.68
CA THR A 272 -4.82 -21.18 -3.34
C THR A 272 -3.29 -21.29 -3.36
N GLU A 273 -2.73 -22.05 -4.33
CA GLU A 273 -1.28 -22.18 -4.46
C GLU A 273 -0.64 -20.83 -4.86
N ARG A 274 -1.28 -20.05 -5.72
CA ARG A 274 -0.82 -18.71 -6.09
C ARG A 274 -0.76 -17.78 -4.88
N LEU A 275 -1.78 -17.78 -3.99
CA LEU A 275 -1.73 -16.99 -2.75
C LEU A 275 -0.55 -17.41 -1.87
N LYS A 276 -0.29 -18.72 -1.75
CA LYS A 276 0.85 -19.24 -0.99
C LYS A 276 2.19 -18.82 -1.60
N GLN A 277 2.31 -18.83 -2.93
CA GLN A 277 3.52 -18.37 -3.64
C GLN A 277 3.76 -16.89 -3.38
N ARG A 278 2.73 -16.05 -3.49
CA ARG A 278 2.79 -14.63 -3.16
C ARG A 278 3.23 -14.39 -1.70
N GLU A 279 2.68 -15.15 -0.76
CA GLU A 279 3.10 -15.07 0.64
C GLU A 279 4.57 -15.47 0.82
N ARG A 280 5.01 -16.56 0.18
CA ARG A 280 6.43 -17.01 0.20
C ARG A 280 7.34 -15.93 -0.39
N LEU A 281 6.93 -15.29 -1.49
CA LEU A 281 7.66 -14.19 -2.11
C LEU A 281 7.88 -13.05 -1.10
N PHE A 282 6.82 -12.52 -0.48
CA PHE A 282 6.93 -11.43 0.49
C PHE A 282 7.81 -11.80 1.67
N ARG A 283 7.63 -12.99 2.22
CA ARG A 283 8.48 -13.50 3.32
C ARG A 283 9.95 -13.62 2.93
N SER A 284 10.23 -14.05 1.70
CA SER A 284 11.61 -14.25 1.22
C SER A 284 12.41 -12.96 1.08
N VAL A 285 11.72 -11.82 0.83
CA VAL A 285 12.32 -10.49 0.72
C VAL A 285 12.14 -9.63 1.97
N GLY A 286 11.53 -10.19 3.03
CA GLY A 286 11.26 -9.48 4.28
C GLY A 286 10.26 -8.33 4.14
N THR A 287 9.40 -8.36 3.12
CA THR A 287 8.34 -7.35 2.92
C THR A 287 7.14 -7.71 3.79
N ASP A 288 6.71 -6.77 4.62
CA ASP A 288 5.47 -6.93 5.37
C ASP A 288 4.27 -6.84 4.41
N TYR A 289 3.21 -7.59 4.70
CA TYR A 289 2.01 -7.58 3.85
C TYR A 289 0.71 -7.66 4.65
N ILE A 290 -0.37 -7.16 4.03
CA ILE A 290 -1.74 -7.19 4.54
C ILE A 290 -2.63 -7.77 3.45
N ASP A 291 -3.26 -8.93 3.71
CA ASP A 291 -4.26 -9.48 2.80
C ASP A 291 -5.64 -8.91 3.13
N ILE A 292 -6.29 -8.34 2.14
CA ILE A 292 -7.63 -7.74 2.24
C ILE A 292 -8.52 -8.35 1.17
N SER A 293 -9.74 -8.70 1.56
CA SER A 293 -10.76 -9.24 0.67
C SER A 293 -11.96 -8.31 0.62
N THR A 294 -12.62 -8.24 -0.57
CA THR A 294 -13.77 -7.35 -0.82
C THR A 294 -15.02 -7.70 -0.01
N ASP A 295 -15.11 -8.93 0.52
CA ASP A 295 -16.25 -9.43 1.31
C ASP A 295 -16.11 -9.23 2.82
N VAL A 296 -14.93 -8.82 3.30
CA VAL A 296 -14.64 -8.67 4.73
C VAL A 296 -14.25 -7.22 5.05
N PRO A 297 -14.70 -6.65 6.19
CA PRO A 297 -14.26 -5.32 6.61
C PRO A 297 -12.74 -5.22 6.75
N TYR A 298 -12.12 -4.45 5.87
CA TYR A 298 -10.66 -4.27 5.78
C TYR A 298 -10.02 -3.63 7.01
N THR A 299 -10.80 -2.89 7.80
CA THR A 299 -10.34 -2.21 9.01
C THR A 299 -9.70 -3.16 10.01
N ASN A 300 -10.29 -4.35 10.18
CA ASN A 300 -9.77 -5.36 11.09
C ASN A 300 -8.39 -5.89 10.67
N ALA A 301 -8.17 -6.09 9.37
CA ALA A 301 -6.89 -6.55 8.83
C ALA A 301 -5.79 -5.51 9.07
N ILE A 302 -6.10 -4.25 8.80
CA ILE A 302 -5.16 -3.13 8.97
C ILE A 302 -4.79 -2.95 10.45
N VAL A 303 -5.79 -2.90 11.36
CA VAL A 303 -5.54 -2.77 12.81
C VAL A 303 -4.69 -3.93 13.35
N LYS A 304 -5.04 -5.17 13.00
CA LYS A 304 -4.26 -6.35 13.40
C LYS A 304 -2.81 -6.28 12.91
N PHE A 305 -2.60 -5.81 11.68
CA PHE A 305 -1.27 -5.67 11.13
C PHE A 305 -0.42 -4.68 11.96
N PHE A 306 -0.91 -3.48 12.21
CA PHE A 306 -0.18 -2.48 12.98
C PHE A 306 0.06 -2.93 14.42
N ALA A 307 -0.92 -3.52 15.07
CA ALA A 307 -0.76 -4.08 16.41
C ALA A 307 0.32 -5.19 16.47
N LYS A 308 0.35 -6.09 15.48
CA LYS A 308 1.39 -7.13 15.36
C LYS A 308 2.78 -6.53 15.12
N ARG A 309 2.87 -5.52 14.25
CA ARG A 309 4.13 -4.86 13.91
C ARG A 309 4.72 -4.09 15.10
N ARG A 310 3.87 -3.45 15.91
CA ARG A 310 4.29 -2.80 17.16
C ARG A 310 4.97 -3.77 18.12
N ARG A 311 4.42 -5.00 18.26
CA ARG A 311 4.98 -6.03 19.15
C ARG A 311 6.36 -6.53 18.70
N ARG A 312 6.65 -6.51 17.38
CA ARG A 312 7.95 -6.94 16.84
C ARG A 312 9.06 -5.91 17.05
N LYS A 313 8.72 -4.65 17.25
CA LYS A 313 9.68 -3.55 17.44
C LYS A 313 9.98 -3.25 18.90
N ARG A 314 9.28 -3.90 19.83
CA ARG A 314 9.59 -3.94 21.26
C ARG A 314 10.51 -5.11 21.58
#